data_8647580bca18b8020d7c7c521291cfec
#
_entry.id   8647580bca18b8020d7c7c521291cfec
#
_cell.length_a   1.000
_cell.length_b   1.000
_cell.length_c   1.000
_cell.angle_alpha   90.00
_cell.angle_beta   90.00
_cell.angle_gamma   90.00
#
_symmetry.space_group_name_H-M   'P 1'
#
loop_
_entity.id
_entity.type
_entity.pdbx_description
1 polymer ?
#
loop_
_entity_poly.entity_id
_entity_poly.type
_entity_poly.pdbx_seq_one_letter_code
_entity_poly.pdbx_strand_id
1 'polypeptide(L)'
;MKEKKTSQEDYHSEITEIADLYQKATYRRRLWKSIGSTSSILVVVAAFAILMSILFFPILRIYGKSMSGTLDRGDLIVAFKTNNFDTGDIVAFYYNNNVLVKRVIAEEGDWVDMDSKGNVYVNQKKLKEPYLKKKAYGETNIPFPYQV
;
A
#
# COMPACT_ATOMS: atom_id res chain seq x y z
N MET A 1 -35.09 -13.05 73.14
CA MET A 1 -35.35 -13.71 71.85
C MET A 1 -35.18 -12.78 70.64
N LYS A 2 -35.09 -11.45 70.81
CA LYS A 2 -34.90 -10.46 69.72
C LYS A 2 -33.42 -10.27 69.31
N GLU A 3 -32.45 -10.35 70.24
CA GLU A 3 -31.01 -10.11 69.94
C GLU A 3 -30.37 -11.15 69.03
N LYS A 4 -30.84 -12.39 69.06
CA LYS A 4 -30.27 -13.48 68.23
C LYS A 4 -30.68 -13.39 66.73
N LYS A 5 -31.78 -12.64 66.43
CA LYS A 5 -32.30 -12.47 65.10
C LYS A 5 -31.57 -11.34 64.39
N THR A 6 -31.19 -10.27 65.08
CA THR A 6 -30.48 -9.12 64.53
C THR A 6 -29.03 -9.53 64.14
N SER A 7 -28.34 -10.31 64.93
CA SER A 7 -26.99 -10.76 64.59
C SER A 7 -26.94 -11.73 63.41
N GLN A 8 -27.99 -12.50 63.11
CA GLN A 8 -28.04 -13.36 61.92
C GLN A 8 -28.36 -12.56 60.64
N GLU A 9 -29.14 -11.51 60.72
CA GLU A 9 -29.41 -10.62 59.58
C GLU A 9 -28.20 -9.77 59.22
N ASP A 10 -27.42 -9.30 60.19
CA ASP A 10 -26.17 -8.58 59.98
C ASP A 10 -25.09 -9.49 59.32
N TYR A 11 -24.94 -10.73 59.80
CA TYR A 11 -24.01 -11.71 59.21
C TYR A 11 -24.39 -12.03 57.74
N HIS A 12 -25.69 -12.12 57.42
CA HIS A 12 -26.11 -12.45 56.07
C HIS A 12 -25.88 -11.29 55.13
N SER A 13 -26.02 -10.03 55.60
CA SER A 13 -25.73 -8.84 54.83
C SER A 13 -24.23 -8.69 54.50
N GLU A 14 -23.36 -8.94 55.49
CA GLU A 14 -21.91 -8.91 55.27
C GLU A 14 -21.41 -9.98 54.28
N ILE A 15 -21.96 -11.20 54.37
CA ILE A 15 -21.61 -12.29 53.45
C ILE A 15 -22.03 -11.95 52.01
N THR A 16 -23.22 -11.35 51.83
CA THR A 16 -23.68 -10.96 50.50
C THR A 16 -22.88 -9.80 49.93
N GLU A 17 -22.45 -8.85 50.71
CA GLU A 17 -21.60 -7.75 50.28
C GLU A 17 -20.21 -8.23 49.87
N ILE A 18 -19.58 -9.12 50.64
CA ILE A 18 -18.31 -9.74 50.35
C ILE A 18 -18.41 -10.57 49.03
N ALA A 19 -19.50 -11.33 48.87
CA ALA A 19 -19.74 -12.11 47.67
C ALA A 19 -19.86 -11.24 46.42
N ASP A 20 -20.54 -10.11 46.52
CA ASP A 20 -20.72 -9.15 45.40
C ASP A 20 -19.37 -8.48 45.03
N LEU A 21 -18.60 -8.08 46.03
CA LEU A 21 -17.25 -7.55 45.80
C LEU A 21 -16.31 -8.58 45.14
N TYR A 22 -16.40 -9.84 45.55
CA TYR A 22 -15.65 -10.93 44.93
C TYR A 22 -16.07 -11.17 43.47
N GLN A 23 -17.35 -11.17 43.20
CA GLN A 23 -17.87 -11.31 41.83
C GLN A 23 -17.46 -10.14 40.97
N LYS A 24 -17.56 -8.90 41.42
CA LYS A 24 -17.09 -7.71 40.69
C LYS A 24 -15.58 -7.76 40.40
N ALA A 25 -14.77 -8.19 41.37
CA ALA A 25 -13.32 -8.31 41.20
C ALA A 25 -12.93 -9.38 40.17
N THR A 26 -13.58 -10.55 40.24
CA THR A 26 -13.33 -11.66 39.28
C THR A 26 -13.85 -11.34 37.89
N TYR A 27 -14.99 -10.67 37.75
CA TYR A 27 -15.53 -10.20 36.48
C TYR A 27 -14.59 -9.21 35.80
N ARG A 28 -14.08 -8.21 36.52
CA ARG A 28 -13.09 -7.26 36.00
C ARG A 28 -11.83 -7.94 35.52
N ARG A 29 -11.28 -8.89 36.28
CA ARG A 29 -10.10 -9.67 35.87
C ARG A 29 -10.35 -10.49 34.60
N ARG A 30 -11.52 -11.10 34.46
CA ARG A 30 -11.91 -11.83 33.24
C ARG A 30 -12.02 -10.91 32.04
N LEU A 31 -12.67 -9.76 32.20
CA LEU A 31 -12.78 -8.76 31.14
C LEU A 31 -11.40 -8.29 30.66
N TRP A 32 -10.51 -7.91 31.58
CA TRP A 32 -9.16 -7.46 31.20
C TRP A 32 -8.34 -8.55 30.51
N LYS A 33 -8.46 -9.82 30.92
CA LYS A 33 -7.83 -10.93 30.20
C LYS A 33 -8.39 -11.12 28.80
N SER A 34 -9.70 -11.07 28.65
CA SER A 34 -10.34 -11.21 27.31
C SER A 34 -9.98 -10.04 26.41
N ILE A 35 -10.00 -8.80 26.91
CA ILE A 35 -9.61 -7.61 26.16
C ILE A 35 -8.14 -7.71 25.74
N GLY A 36 -7.25 -8.09 26.63
CA GLY A 36 -5.82 -8.24 26.34
C GLY A 36 -5.55 -9.28 25.24
N SER A 37 -6.23 -10.42 25.29
CA SER A 37 -6.09 -11.47 24.25
C SER A 37 -6.61 -11.01 22.88
N THR A 38 -7.79 -10.41 22.84
CA THR A 38 -8.39 -9.92 21.58
C THR A 38 -7.58 -8.76 21.01
N SER A 39 -7.12 -7.83 21.84
CA SER A 39 -6.27 -6.71 21.43
C SER A 39 -4.95 -7.19 20.84
N SER A 40 -4.33 -8.22 21.41
CA SER A 40 -3.10 -8.80 20.88
C SER A 40 -3.28 -9.36 19.47
N ILE A 41 -4.37 -10.07 19.21
CA ILE A 41 -4.67 -10.61 17.87
C ILE A 41 -4.86 -9.46 16.86
N LEU A 42 -5.60 -8.42 17.24
CA LEU A 42 -5.81 -7.26 16.36
C LEU A 42 -4.50 -6.56 16.01
N VAL A 43 -3.59 -6.41 16.97
CA VAL A 43 -2.26 -5.82 16.73
C VAL A 43 -1.45 -6.68 15.74
N VAL A 44 -1.45 -8.00 15.90
CA VAL A 44 -0.74 -8.91 14.99
C VAL A 44 -1.32 -8.84 13.58
N VAL A 45 -2.64 -8.85 13.44
CA VAL A 45 -3.31 -8.75 12.13
C VAL A 45 -3.02 -7.41 11.47
N ALA A 46 -3.07 -6.31 12.23
CA ALA A 46 -2.74 -4.98 11.73
C ALA A 46 -1.28 -4.88 11.27
N ALA A 47 -0.35 -5.39 12.06
CA ALA A 47 1.06 -5.42 11.70
C ALA A 47 1.31 -6.23 10.42
N PHE A 48 0.66 -7.39 10.28
CA PHE A 48 0.75 -8.21 9.08
C PHE A 48 0.16 -7.50 7.86
N ALA A 49 -0.99 -6.85 8.00
CA ALA A 49 -1.62 -6.08 6.92
C ALA A 49 -0.73 -4.91 6.47
N ILE A 50 -0.08 -4.19 7.39
CA ILE A 50 0.86 -3.12 7.08
C ILE A 50 2.08 -3.66 6.33
N LEU A 51 2.66 -4.78 6.78
CA LEU A 51 3.78 -5.43 6.10
C LEU A 51 3.42 -5.84 4.67
N MET A 52 2.25 -6.45 4.48
CA MET A 52 1.75 -6.82 3.15
C MET A 52 1.55 -5.58 2.27
N SER A 53 0.97 -4.51 2.82
CA SER A 53 0.77 -3.27 2.08
C SER A 53 2.09 -2.69 1.57
N ILE A 54 3.12 -2.60 2.40
CA ILE A 54 4.43 -2.06 2.01
C ILE A 54 5.11 -2.94 0.95
N LEU A 55 4.93 -4.27 1.02
CA LEU A 55 5.54 -5.20 0.08
C LEU A 55 4.91 -5.17 -1.31
N PHE A 56 3.58 -5.01 -1.39
CA PHE A 56 2.84 -5.09 -2.65
C PHE A 56 2.47 -3.73 -3.25
N PHE A 57 2.37 -2.69 -2.41
CA PHE A 57 1.93 -1.35 -2.81
C PHE A 57 2.95 -0.27 -2.39
N PRO A 58 4.15 -0.25 -2.99
CA PRO A 58 5.12 0.79 -2.68
C PRO A 58 4.59 2.16 -3.11
N ILE A 59 4.75 3.15 -2.24
CA ILE A 59 4.42 4.54 -2.52
C ILE A 59 5.67 5.23 -3.05
N LEU A 60 5.55 5.84 -4.23
CA LEU A 60 6.63 6.55 -4.89
C LEU A 60 6.28 8.01 -5.05
N ARG A 61 7.27 8.90 -4.92
CA ARG A 61 7.12 10.33 -5.18
C ARG A 61 7.82 10.69 -6.49
N ILE A 62 7.12 11.43 -7.34
CA ILE A 62 7.64 11.87 -8.64
C ILE A 62 8.54 13.09 -8.46
N TYR A 63 9.78 13.01 -8.92
CA TYR A 63 10.76 14.10 -8.87
C TYR A 63 11.04 14.70 -10.26
N GLY A 64 10.94 13.91 -11.31
CA GLY A 64 11.22 14.31 -12.69
C GLY A 64 10.07 15.02 -13.37
N LYS A 65 10.35 15.58 -14.56
CA LYS A 65 9.35 16.18 -15.46
C LYS A 65 9.09 15.35 -16.71
N SER A 66 9.73 14.16 -16.81
CA SER A 66 9.65 13.34 -18.05
C SER A 66 8.27 12.72 -18.30
N MET A 67 7.40 12.71 -17.29
CA MET A 67 6.03 12.22 -17.37
C MET A 67 4.99 13.34 -17.25
N SER A 68 5.43 14.62 -17.37
CA SER A 68 4.54 15.79 -17.25
C SER A 68 3.41 15.73 -18.27
N GLY A 69 2.21 15.97 -17.80
CA GLY A 69 0.96 15.81 -18.55
C GLY A 69 0.17 14.57 -18.14
N THR A 70 0.85 13.56 -17.58
CA THR A 70 0.20 12.40 -16.93
C THR A 70 0.54 12.38 -15.44
N LEU A 71 1.80 12.60 -15.08
CA LEU A 71 2.30 12.66 -13.70
C LEU A 71 3.17 13.92 -13.57
N ASP A 72 2.87 14.75 -12.60
CA ASP A 72 3.62 15.97 -12.35
C ASP A 72 4.59 15.81 -11.16
N ARG A 73 5.58 16.69 -11.12
CA ARG A 73 6.56 16.70 -10.05
C ARG A 73 5.90 16.97 -8.70
N GLY A 74 6.12 16.07 -7.75
CA GLY A 74 5.57 16.13 -6.40
C GLY A 74 4.44 15.15 -6.16
N ASP A 75 3.88 14.57 -7.23
CA ASP A 75 2.81 13.58 -7.11
C ASP A 75 3.27 12.38 -6.32
N LEU A 76 2.35 11.84 -5.53
CA LEU A 76 2.48 10.56 -4.83
C LEU A 76 1.68 9.52 -5.61
N ILE A 77 2.35 8.47 -6.03
CA ILE A 77 1.74 7.35 -6.73
C ILE A 77 1.87 6.08 -5.91
N VAL A 78 0.85 5.25 -5.96
CA VAL A 78 0.90 3.89 -5.42
C VAL A 78 1.17 2.96 -6.59
N ALA A 79 2.29 2.26 -6.55
CA ALA A 79 2.63 1.28 -7.56
C ALA A 79 2.13 -0.10 -7.13
N PHE A 80 1.79 -0.94 -8.08
CA PHE A 80 1.50 -2.35 -7.86
C PHE A 80 2.64 -3.19 -8.38
N LYS A 81 3.20 -4.07 -7.53
CA LYS A 81 4.31 -4.92 -7.93
C LYS A 81 3.80 -6.08 -8.79
N THR A 82 4.07 -5.98 -10.08
CA THR A 82 3.70 -7.00 -11.10
C THR A 82 4.82 -7.16 -12.12
N ASN A 83 4.85 -8.29 -12.79
CA ASN A 83 5.70 -8.52 -13.95
C ASN A 83 4.90 -8.48 -15.27
N ASN A 84 3.59 -8.32 -15.19
CA ASN A 84 2.73 -8.22 -16.36
C ASN A 84 2.37 -6.75 -16.58
N PHE A 85 2.70 -6.23 -17.74
CA PHE A 85 2.38 -4.88 -18.17
C PHE A 85 2.20 -4.87 -19.69
N ASP A 86 1.31 -4.02 -20.16
CA ASP A 86 0.94 -3.87 -21.57
C ASP A 86 1.45 -2.53 -22.12
N THR A 87 1.48 -2.43 -23.45
CA THR A 87 1.80 -1.17 -24.13
C THR A 87 0.84 -0.05 -23.69
N GLY A 88 1.40 1.05 -23.22
CA GLY A 88 0.65 2.20 -22.68
C GLY A 88 0.71 2.30 -21.16
N ASP A 89 1.03 1.24 -20.46
CA ASP A 89 1.17 1.22 -18.99
C ASP A 89 2.30 2.13 -18.51
N ILE A 90 2.13 2.64 -17.30
CA ILE A 90 3.17 3.40 -16.60
C ILE A 90 3.86 2.46 -15.62
N VAL A 91 5.14 2.24 -15.84
CA VAL A 91 5.97 1.32 -15.05
C VAL A 91 7.02 2.08 -14.25
N ALA A 92 7.27 1.61 -13.04
CA ALA A 92 8.37 2.06 -12.20
C ALA A 92 9.41 0.95 -12.10
N PHE A 93 10.66 1.25 -12.42
CA PHE A 93 11.74 0.26 -12.40
C PHE A 93 13.05 0.87 -11.89
N TYR A 94 13.93 0.01 -11.42
CA TYR A 94 15.27 0.41 -10.97
C TYR A 94 16.23 0.47 -12.13
N TYR A 95 16.91 1.61 -12.27
CA TYR A 95 17.98 1.79 -13.23
C TYR A 95 19.08 2.66 -12.63
N ASN A 96 20.33 2.19 -12.64
CA ASN A 96 21.49 2.89 -12.07
C ASN A 96 21.22 3.45 -10.66
N ASN A 97 20.72 2.60 -9.77
CA ASN A 97 20.40 2.92 -8.36
C ASN A 97 19.31 4.01 -8.18
N ASN A 98 18.55 4.31 -9.22
CA ASN A 98 17.44 5.24 -9.19
C ASN A 98 16.15 4.54 -9.60
N VAL A 99 15.02 4.98 -9.05
CA VAL A 99 13.70 4.55 -9.53
C VAL A 99 13.28 5.48 -10.65
N LEU A 100 13.09 4.92 -11.83
CA LEU A 100 12.56 5.63 -12.99
C LEU A 100 11.10 5.26 -13.20
N VAL A 101 10.31 6.26 -13.60
CA VAL A 101 8.90 6.06 -13.98
C VAL A 101 8.77 6.45 -15.45
N LYS A 102 8.32 5.49 -16.26
CA LYS A 102 8.20 5.64 -17.71
C LYS A 102 6.94 4.95 -18.22
N ARG A 103 6.58 5.26 -19.46
CA ARG A 103 5.49 4.58 -20.17
C ARG A 103 6.05 3.50 -21.09
N VAL A 104 5.43 2.32 -21.07
CA VAL A 104 5.71 1.25 -22.02
C VAL A 104 5.18 1.67 -23.39
N ILE A 105 6.02 1.61 -24.40
CA ILE A 105 5.66 1.97 -25.78
C ILE A 105 5.72 0.80 -26.75
N ALA A 106 6.39 -0.27 -26.36
CA ALA A 106 6.54 -1.49 -27.16
C ALA A 106 6.73 -2.69 -26.23
N GLU A 107 6.42 -3.87 -26.73
CA GLU A 107 6.54 -5.16 -26.05
C GLU A 107 7.64 -6.01 -26.67
N GLU A 108 7.95 -7.15 -26.04
CA GLU A 108 8.96 -8.07 -26.55
C GLU A 108 8.67 -8.51 -27.97
N GLY A 109 9.66 -8.38 -28.85
CA GLY A 109 9.58 -8.70 -30.27
C GLY A 109 9.16 -7.55 -31.17
N ASP A 110 8.68 -6.44 -30.63
CA ASP A 110 8.31 -5.27 -31.40
C ASP A 110 9.54 -4.53 -31.97
N TRP A 111 9.38 -3.97 -33.15
CA TRP A 111 10.37 -3.08 -33.75
C TRP A 111 9.99 -1.62 -33.45
N VAL A 112 10.92 -0.91 -32.83
CA VAL A 112 10.79 0.53 -32.54
C VAL A 112 11.70 1.31 -33.45
N ASP A 113 11.17 2.34 -34.09
CA ASP A 113 11.91 3.28 -34.92
C ASP A 113 11.54 4.73 -34.56
N MET A 114 12.43 5.67 -34.85
CA MET A 114 12.22 7.09 -34.59
C MET A 114 12.74 7.93 -35.77
N ASP A 115 11.90 8.83 -36.26
CA ASP A 115 12.29 9.75 -37.31
C ASP A 115 13.03 10.98 -36.76
N SER A 116 13.66 11.74 -37.65
CA SER A 116 14.39 12.97 -37.32
C SER A 116 13.50 14.08 -36.68
N LYS A 117 12.19 13.92 -36.71
CA LYS A 117 11.20 14.83 -36.10
C LYS A 117 10.77 14.34 -34.72
N GLY A 118 11.34 13.25 -34.21
CA GLY A 118 10.99 12.65 -32.93
C GLY A 118 9.61 11.94 -32.94
N ASN A 119 9.13 11.51 -34.11
CA ASN A 119 7.97 10.63 -34.15
C ASN A 119 8.42 9.19 -33.93
N VAL A 120 7.75 8.50 -33.03
CA VAL A 120 8.01 7.10 -32.76
C VAL A 120 7.11 6.21 -33.58
N TYR A 121 7.64 5.12 -34.09
CA TYR A 121 6.94 4.09 -34.84
C TYR A 121 7.16 2.75 -34.17
N VAL A 122 6.09 2.00 -33.98
CA VAL A 122 6.15 0.62 -33.47
C VAL A 122 5.59 -0.28 -34.57
N ASN A 123 6.36 -1.26 -35.01
CA ASN A 123 6.03 -2.13 -36.15
C ASN A 123 5.57 -1.34 -37.38
N GLN A 124 6.31 -0.29 -37.71
CA GLN A 124 6.06 0.62 -38.86
C GLN A 124 4.79 1.46 -38.71
N LYS A 125 4.05 1.36 -37.62
CA LYS A 125 2.87 2.20 -37.33
C LYS A 125 3.26 3.36 -36.44
N LYS A 126 2.90 4.58 -36.85
CA LYS A 126 3.15 5.76 -36.00
C LYS A 126 2.41 5.66 -34.68
N LEU A 127 3.16 5.78 -33.58
CA LEU A 127 2.61 5.79 -32.24
C LEU A 127 1.85 7.11 -32.01
N LYS A 128 0.63 7.00 -31.47
CA LYS A 128 -0.15 8.17 -31.04
C LYS A 128 0.23 8.53 -29.62
N GLU A 129 0.84 9.70 -29.44
CA GLU A 129 1.36 10.15 -28.14
C GLU A 129 0.66 11.43 -27.67
N PRO A 130 -0.67 11.39 -27.40
CA PRO A 130 -1.44 12.58 -27.00
C PRO A 130 -1.02 13.14 -25.65
N TYR A 131 -0.29 12.34 -24.87
CA TYR A 131 0.24 12.70 -23.56
C TYR A 131 1.53 13.54 -23.64
N LEU A 132 2.20 13.60 -24.80
CA LEU A 132 3.40 14.41 -24.98
C LEU A 132 3.04 15.86 -25.33
N LYS A 133 3.45 16.79 -24.48
CA LYS A 133 3.37 18.24 -24.79
C LYS A 133 4.48 18.68 -25.74
N LYS A 134 5.63 18.02 -25.69
CA LYS A 134 6.80 18.34 -26.50
C LYS A 134 7.56 17.06 -26.82
N LYS A 135 7.92 16.86 -28.06
CA LYS A 135 8.76 15.74 -28.48
C LYS A 135 10.20 16.00 -28.12
N ALA A 136 10.92 14.96 -27.72
CA ALA A 136 12.35 15.01 -27.54
C ALA A 136 13.02 14.88 -28.92
N TYR A 137 13.95 15.80 -29.17
CA TYR A 137 14.87 15.69 -30.29
C TYR A 137 16.23 15.46 -29.65
N GLY A 138 16.99 14.52 -30.11
CA GLY A 138 18.32 14.36 -29.60
C GLY A 138 18.96 13.04 -29.93
N GLU A 139 20.22 12.98 -29.63
CA GLU A 139 21.00 11.77 -29.74
C GLU A 139 20.49 10.72 -28.78
N THR A 140 20.25 9.54 -29.29
CA THR A 140 19.96 8.37 -28.47
C THR A 140 21.17 7.46 -28.49
N ASN A 141 21.42 6.79 -27.38
CA ASN A 141 22.50 5.78 -27.32
C ASN A 141 22.06 4.45 -27.96
N ILE A 142 20.84 4.37 -28.47
CA ILE A 142 20.27 3.18 -29.07
C ILE A 142 20.17 3.44 -30.59
N PRO A 143 20.80 2.61 -31.46
CA PRO A 143 20.60 2.71 -32.87
C PRO A 143 19.19 2.29 -33.27
N PHE A 144 18.50 3.11 -34.08
CA PHE A 144 17.21 2.76 -34.65
C PHE A 144 17.36 2.23 -36.10
N PRO A 145 16.50 1.30 -36.53
CA PRO A 145 15.44 0.63 -35.75
C PRO A 145 15.98 -0.36 -34.72
N TYR A 146 15.29 -0.49 -33.59
CA TYR A 146 15.65 -1.36 -32.49
C TYR A 146 14.54 -2.39 -32.23
N GLN A 147 14.89 -3.66 -32.04
CA GLN A 147 13.96 -4.70 -31.62
C GLN A 147 14.03 -4.85 -30.11
N VAL A 148 12.86 -4.77 -29.47
CA VAL A 148 12.71 -4.91 -28.02
C VAL A 148 12.91 -6.36 -27.58
#